data_f5ff0160cfa89586cf8dc63b5145f985
#
_entry.id   f5ff0160cfa89586cf8dc63b5145f985
#
_cell.length_a   1.000
_cell.length_b   1.000
_cell.length_c   1.000
_cell.angle_alpha   90.00
_cell.angle_beta   90.00
_cell.angle_gamma   90.00
#
_symmetry.space_group_name_H-M   'P 1'
#
loop_
_entity.id
_entity.type
_entity.pdbx_description
1 polymer ?
#
loop_
_entity_poly.entity_id
_entity_poly.type
_entity_poly.pdbx_seq_one_letter_code
_entity_poly.pdbx_strand_id
1 'polypeptide(L)'
;MLKSAAVIQAAGKGSRFHSNQYKLLTPVDGVPMILRTLEPVLDAGFDEIIVVIGAHADAMRQILLDYPVRIIENKNWKKGQSTSLTAGVRAAANSSDRACLLLGDQPFLKTETLQALLDEADRFPEEIIVPFYEGKRGNPIIVPACFYEQLLELTKGDEGGKKLLKEAGYRVFSVEDSAVLRDIDTMEDMKNHG
;
A
#
# COMPACT_ATOMS: atom_id res chain seq x y z
N MET A 1 -6.70 -20.83 -8.08
CA MET A 1 -5.71 -19.90 -7.52
C MET A 1 -6.47 -18.89 -6.67
N LEU A 2 -5.91 -18.51 -5.52
CA LEU A 2 -6.46 -17.46 -4.68
C LEU A 2 -6.29 -16.11 -5.37
N LYS A 3 -7.35 -15.28 -5.36
CA LYS A 3 -7.32 -13.94 -5.95
C LYS A 3 -6.64 -12.95 -5.00
N SER A 4 -5.73 -12.16 -5.54
CA SER A 4 -4.96 -11.18 -4.81
C SER A 4 -5.28 -9.76 -5.28
N ALA A 5 -5.66 -8.87 -4.35
CA ALA A 5 -5.81 -7.46 -4.64
C ALA A 5 -4.60 -6.66 -4.10
N ALA A 6 -4.08 -5.72 -4.90
CA ALA A 6 -3.20 -4.67 -4.40
C ALA A 6 -4.04 -3.49 -3.93
N VAL A 7 -3.83 -3.01 -2.71
CA VAL A 7 -4.52 -1.85 -2.13
C VAL A 7 -3.50 -0.75 -1.87
N ILE A 8 -3.45 0.25 -2.74
CA ILE A 8 -2.52 1.39 -2.64
C ILE A 8 -3.21 2.53 -1.88
N GLN A 9 -2.67 2.89 -0.73
CA GLN A 9 -3.18 3.98 0.11
C GLN A 9 -2.60 5.32 -0.37
N ALA A 10 -3.40 6.12 -1.06
CA ALA A 10 -3.02 7.39 -1.68
C ALA A 10 -3.95 8.56 -1.27
N ALA A 11 -4.60 8.49 -0.11
CA ALA A 11 -5.61 9.47 0.31
C ALA A 11 -5.07 10.60 1.20
N GLY A 12 -3.86 10.46 1.74
CA GLY A 12 -3.27 11.41 2.69
C GLY A 12 -2.91 12.76 2.07
N LYS A 13 -2.91 13.82 2.86
CA LYS A 13 -2.55 15.18 2.40
C LYS A 13 -1.04 15.36 2.17
N GLY A 14 -0.18 14.53 2.77
CA GLY A 14 1.26 14.72 2.72
C GLY A 14 1.73 15.97 3.47
N SER A 15 1.16 16.27 4.63
CA SER A 15 1.38 17.53 5.37
C SER A 15 2.82 17.77 5.82
N ARG A 16 3.61 16.72 5.96
CA ARG A 16 5.06 16.80 6.29
C ARG A 16 5.93 17.08 5.07
N PHE A 17 5.39 16.94 3.88
CA PHE A 17 6.08 17.19 2.63
C PHE A 17 5.95 18.68 2.27
N HIS A 18 6.84 19.50 2.77
CA HIS A 18 6.85 20.96 2.59
C HIS A 18 7.16 21.34 1.12
N SER A 19 6.19 21.21 0.25
CA SER A 19 6.24 21.56 -1.17
C SER A 19 4.95 22.26 -1.58
N ASN A 20 5.03 23.07 -2.64
CA ASN A 20 3.83 23.67 -3.27
C ASN A 20 3.01 22.65 -4.07
N GLN A 21 3.51 21.44 -4.23
CA GLN A 21 2.86 20.35 -4.94
C GLN A 21 2.39 19.28 -3.96
N TYR A 22 1.35 18.57 -4.32
CA TYR A 22 0.90 17.40 -3.59
C TYR A 22 1.97 16.29 -3.64
N LYS A 23 2.34 15.74 -2.47
CA LYS A 23 3.43 14.77 -2.30
C LYS A 23 3.43 13.67 -3.37
N LEU A 24 2.31 12.98 -3.55
CA LEU A 24 2.23 11.83 -4.45
C LEU A 24 2.26 12.20 -5.95
N LEU A 25 2.05 13.49 -6.28
CA LEU A 25 2.20 14.01 -7.63
C LEU A 25 3.57 14.62 -7.90
N THR A 26 4.41 14.75 -6.87
CA THR A 26 5.77 15.26 -7.04
C THR A 26 6.61 14.25 -7.82
N PRO A 27 7.35 14.69 -8.85
CA PRO A 27 8.16 13.78 -9.65
C PRO A 27 9.32 13.18 -8.85
N VAL A 28 9.50 11.86 -8.98
CA VAL A 28 10.69 11.10 -8.60
C VAL A 28 11.31 10.64 -9.90
N ASP A 29 12.53 11.09 -10.22
CA ASP A 29 13.20 10.86 -11.51
C ASP A 29 12.31 11.19 -12.73
N GLY A 30 11.58 12.30 -12.65
CA GLY A 30 10.73 12.79 -13.74
C GLY A 30 9.34 12.15 -13.84
N VAL A 31 9.02 11.15 -13.02
CA VAL A 31 7.72 10.45 -12.99
C VAL A 31 7.02 10.74 -11.66
N PRO A 32 5.73 11.09 -11.63
CA PRO A 32 4.98 11.27 -10.39
C PRO A 32 5.13 10.10 -9.43
N MET A 33 5.34 10.38 -8.15
CA MET A 33 5.59 9.37 -7.11
C MET A 33 4.57 8.24 -7.09
N ILE A 34 3.29 8.56 -7.23
CA ILE A 34 2.21 7.55 -7.27
C ILE A 34 2.35 6.60 -8.46
N LEU A 35 2.79 7.09 -9.62
CA LEU A 35 2.99 6.26 -10.80
C LEU A 35 4.23 5.36 -10.63
N ARG A 36 5.29 5.88 -10.02
CA ARG A 36 6.46 5.06 -9.66
C ARG A 36 6.10 3.94 -8.69
N THR A 37 5.19 4.20 -7.74
CA THR A 37 4.69 3.16 -6.84
C THR A 37 3.77 2.17 -7.57
N LEU A 38 3.01 2.65 -8.57
CA LEU A 38 2.05 1.82 -9.32
C LEU A 38 2.74 0.89 -10.34
N GLU A 39 3.79 1.37 -11.02
CA GLU A 39 4.50 0.61 -12.06
C GLU A 39 4.83 -0.84 -11.66
N PRO A 40 5.55 -1.10 -10.55
CA PRO A 40 5.89 -2.47 -10.15
C PRO A 40 4.65 -3.30 -9.77
N VAL A 41 3.56 -2.67 -9.35
CA VAL A 41 2.31 -3.35 -8.97
C VAL A 41 1.57 -3.86 -10.20
N LEU A 42 1.61 -3.10 -11.32
CA LEU A 42 0.99 -3.50 -12.59
C LEU A 42 1.59 -4.79 -13.13
N ASP A 43 2.89 -5.00 -12.93
CA ASP A 43 3.65 -6.14 -13.46
C ASP A 43 3.77 -7.32 -12.46
N ALA A 44 3.33 -7.14 -11.22
CA ALA A 44 3.51 -8.14 -10.16
C ALA A 44 2.54 -9.32 -10.23
N GLY A 45 1.43 -9.22 -10.99
CA GLY A 45 0.48 -10.31 -11.16
C GLY A 45 -0.70 -10.28 -10.19
N PHE A 46 -1.08 -9.12 -9.67
CA PHE A 46 -2.33 -8.96 -8.92
C PHE A 46 -3.56 -9.07 -9.83
N ASP A 47 -4.63 -9.73 -9.33
CA ASP A 47 -5.91 -9.86 -10.05
C ASP A 47 -6.69 -8.54 -10.09
N GLU A 48 -6.51 -7.67 -9.09
CA GLU A 48 -7.12 -6.35 -9.00
C GLU A 48 -6.16 -5.36 -8.34
N ILE A 49 -6.14 -4.12 -8.86
CA ILE A 49 -5.41 -3.01 -8.25
C ILE A 49 -6.40 -1.94 -7.82
N ILE A 50 -6.43 -1.66 -6.52
CA ILE A 50 -7.30 -0.68 -5.88
C ILE A 50 -6.45 0.49 -5.41
N VAL A 51 -6.76 1.70 -5.87
CA VAL A 51 -6.11 2.93 -5.40
C VAL A 51 -7.09 3.74 -4.58
N VAL A 52 -6.80 3.91 -3.28
CA VAL A 52 -7.62 4.71 -2.36
C VAL A 52 -7.15 6.14 -2.39
N ILE A 53 -7.95 7.04 -2.93
CA ILE A 53 -7.68 8.48 -3.03
C ILE A 53 -8.46 9.30 -2.01
N GLY A 54 -8.08 10.57 -1.78
CA GLY A 54 -8.75 11.42 -0.78
C GLY A 54 -8.46 12.90 -0.93
N ALA A 55 -7.42 13.42 -0.29
CA ALA A 55 -7.15 14.87 -0.19
C ALA A 55 -7.06 15.61 -1.54
N HIS A 56 -6.62 14.95 -2.59
CA HIS A 56 -6.44 15.51 -3.94
C HIS A 56 -7.11 14.60 -4.99
N ALA A 57 -8.36 14.22 -4.72
CA ALA A 57 -9.09 13.20 -5.48
C ALA A 57 -9.14 13.50 -6.98
N ASP A 58 -9.43 14.74 -7.38
CA ASP A 58 -9.56 15.09 -8.79
C ASP A 58 -8.24 14.96 -9.56
N ALA A 59 -7.14 15.49 -8.99
CA ALA A 59 -5.81 15.35 -9.59
C ALA A 59 -5.35 13.89 -9.66
N MET A 60 -5.63 13.11 -8.62
CA MET A 60 -5.32 11.68 -8.60
C MET A 60 -6.15 10.89 -9.62
N ARG A 61 -7.45 11.19 -9.80
CA ARG A 61 -8.27 10.58 -10.84
C ARG A 61 -7.72 10.84 -12.23
N GLN A 62 -7.29 12.09 -12.47
CA GLN A 62 -6.78 12.49 -13.77
C GLN A 62 -5.50 11.76 -14.15
N ILE A 63 -4.56 11.61 -13.21
CA ILE A 63 -3.29 10.91 -13.46
C ILE A 63 -3.44 9.39 -13.58
N LEU A 64 -4.48 8.82 -12.97
CA LEU A 64 -4.74 7.38 -12.97
C LEU A 64 -5.72 6.94 -14.06
N LEU A 65 -6.23 7.88 -14.89
CA LEU A 65 -7.31 7.62 -15.84
C LEU A 65 -7.00 6.49 -16.84
N ASP A 66 -5.75 6.43 -17.31
CA ASP A 66 -5.32 5.48 -18.34
C ASP A 66 -4.76 4.16 -17.78
N TYR A 67 -4.81 4.00 -16.44
CA TYR A 67 -4.30 2.80 -15.78
C TYR A 67 -5.44 1.82 -15.42
N PRO A 68 -5.21 0.50 -15.50
CA PRO A 68 -6.20 -0.52 -15.18
C PRO A 68 -6.36 -0.68 -13.65
N VAL A 69 -6.81 0.39 -13.00
CA VAL A 69 -6.98 0.44 -11.55
C VAL A 69 -8.41 0.79 -11.16
N ARG A 70 -8.88 0.23 -10.07
CA ARG A 70 -10.15 0.61 -9.45
C ARG A 70 -9.90 1.71 -8.43
N ILE A 71 -10.47 2.89 -8.67
CA ILE A 71 -10.32 4.06 -7.78
C ILE A 71 -11.43 4.05 -6.73
N ILE A 72 -11.05 4.14 -5.46
CA ILE A 72 -11.95 4.28 -4.31
C ILE A 72 -11.69 5.65 -3.66
N GLU A 73 -12.71 6.50 -3.61
CA GLU A 73 -12.60 7.79 -2.92
C GLU A 73 -12.94 7.65 -1.43
N ASN A 74 -11.97 7.94 -0.58
CA ASN A 74 -12.17 8.05 0.86
C ASN A 74 -12.54 9.49 1.25
N LYS A 75 -13.83 9.79 1.36
CA LYS A 75 -14.32 11.11 1.81
C LYS A 75 -13.97 11.43 3.28
N ASN A 76 -13.62 10.42 4.06
CA ASN A 76 -13.27 10.56 5.48
C ASN A 76 -11.75 10.66 5.73
N TRP A 77 -10.93 10.90 4.68
CA TRP A 77 -9.46 10.91 4.79
C TRP A 77 -8.91 11.83 5.90
N LYS A 78 -9.64 12.92 6.24
CA LYS A 78 -9.28 13.83 7.35
C LYS A 78 -9.31 13.19 8.73
N LYS A 79 -9.99 12.06 8.89
CA LYS A 79 -10.11 11.34 10.16
C LYS A 79 -8.94 10.37 10.42
N GLY A 80 -7.93 10.33 9.55
CA GLY A 80 -6.71 9.52 9.74
C GLY A 80 -6.54 8.41 8.70
N GLN A 81 -5.34 7.84 8.67
CA GLN A 81 -4.93 6.80 7.72
C GLN A 81 -5.80 5.53 7.79
N SER A 82 -6.28 5.19 8.98
CA SER A 82 -7.15 4.04 9.21
C SER A 82 -8.40 4.04 8.35
N THR A 83 -8.95 5.23 8.02
CA THR A 83 -10.13 5.32 7.15
C THR A 83 -9.82 4.94 5.70
N SER A 84 -8.60 5.19 5.23
CA SER A 84 -8.14 4.80 3.89
C SER A 84 -7.91 3.29 3.82
N LEU A 85 -7.27 2.73 4.84
CA LEU A 85 -7.10 1.28 4.99
C LEU A 85 -8.47 0.58 4.99
N THR A 86 -9.42 1.07 5.80
CA THR A 86 -10.80 0.55 5.86
C THR A 86 -11.48 0.58 4.49
N ALA A 87 -11.37 1.69 3.74
CA ALA A 87 -12.00 1.83 2.44
C ALA A 87 -11.40 0.83 1.42
N GLY A 88 -10.08 0.67 1.41
CA GLY A 88 -9.39 -0.27 0.53
C GLY A 88 -9.70 -1.73 0.86
N VAL A 89 -9.63 -2.13 2.13
CA VAL A 89 -9.93 -3.52 2.55
C VAL A 89 -11.38 -3.88 2.27
N ARG A 90 -12.35 -2.99 2.50
CA ARG A 90 -13.76 -3.22 2.14
C ARG A 90 -13.95 -3.38 0.63
N ALA A 91 -13.20 -2.63 -0.18
CA ALA A 91 -13.27 -2.78 -1.63
C ALA A 91 -12.69 -4.13 -2.07
N ALA A 92 -11.57 -4.56 -1.50
CA ALA A 92 -10.93 -5.85 -1.78
C ALA A 92 -11.78 -7.04 -1.31
N ALA A 93 -12.49 -6.93 -0.18
CA ALA A 93 -13.29 -8.01 0.40
C ALA A 93 -14.38 -8.57 -0.53
N ASN A 94 -14.79 -7.80 -1.55
CA ASN A 94 -15.81 -8.25 -2.51
C ASN A 94 -15.24 -9.02 -3.71
N SER A 95 -13.91 -9.04 -3.89
CA SER A 95 -13.28 -9.51 -5.14
C SER A 95 -12.03 -10.34 -4.94
N SER A 96 -11.48 -10.40 -3.72
CA SER A 96 -10.20 -11.08 -3.48
C SER A 96 -10.17 -11.88 -2.19
N ASP A 97 -9.34 -12.94 -2.21
CA ASP A 97 -9.10 -13.82 -1.07
C ASP A 97 -7.99 -13.27 -0.14
N ARG A 98 -7.23 -12.29 -0.62
CA ARG A 98 -6.18 -11.60 0.14
C ARG A 98 -5.90 -10.21 -0.41
N ALA A 99 -5.40 -9.30 0.43
CA ALA A 99 -5.02 -7.95 0.05
C ALA A 99 -3.55 -7.68 0.40
N CYS A 100 -2.79 -7.18 -0.58
CA CYS A 100 -1.48 -6.58 -0.38
C CYS A 100 -1.69 -5.09 -0.07
N LEU A 101 -1.32 -4.67 1.13
CA LEU A 101 -1.54 -3.31 1.62
C LEU A 101 -0.28 -2.46 1.38
N LEU A 102 -0.33 -1.62 0.36
CA LEU A 102 0.77 -0.75 -0.08
C LEU A 102 0.56 0.70 0.37
N LEU A 103 1.69 1.40 0.56
CA LEU A 103 1.71 2.85 0.75
C LEU A 103 1.99 3.53 -0.60
N GLY A 104 1.27 4.62 -0.92
CA GLY A 104 1.42 5.35 -2.18
C GLY A 104 2.74 6.12 -2.31
N ASP A 105 3.54 6.17 -1.26
CA ASP A 105 4.80 6.90 -1.15
C ASP A 105 6.04 5.99 -1.05
N GLN A 106 5.94 4.77 -1.56
CA GLN A 106 7.06 3.81 -1.68
C GLN A 106 7.47 3.59 -3.16
N PRO A 107 8.04 4.59 -3.84
CA PRO A 107 8.28 4.56 -5.29
C PRO A 107 9.46 3.68 -5.73
N PHE A 108 10.16 3.05 -4.80
CA PHE A 108 11.36 2.23 -5.08
C PHE A 108 11.13 0.73 -4.91
N LEU A 109 9.91 0.30 -4.57
CA LEU A 109 9.56 -1.12 -4.52
C LEU A 109 9.78 -1.78 -5.87
N LYS A 110 10.26 -3.02 -5.86
CA LYS A 110 10.51 -3.80 -7.06
C LYS A 110 9.39 -4.80 -7.33
N THR A 111 9.14 -5.05 -8.61
CA THR A 111 8.17 -6.07 -9.06
C THR A 111 8.51 -7.44 -8.48
N GLU A 112 9.80 -7.82 -8.49
CA GLU A 112 10.27 -9.12 -7.99
C GLU A 112 10.00 -9.28 -6.50
N THR A 113 10.09 -8.19 -5.73
CA THR A 113 9.76 -8.21 -4.28
C THR A 113 8.28 -8.47 -4.06
N LEU A 114 7.41 -7.83 -4.86
CA LEU A 114 5.96 -8.04 -4.79
C LEU A 114 5.58 -9.47 -5.22
N GLN A 115 6.20 -9.99 -6.28
CA GLN A 115 6.01 -11.37 -6.74
C GLN A 115 6.45 -12.37 -5.67
N ALA A 116 7.61 -12.18 -5.05
CA ALA A 116 8.10 -13.05 -3.98
C ALA A 116 7.17 -13.04 -2.76
N LEU A 117 6.58 -11.90 -2.41
CA LEU A 117 5.57 -11.81 -1.36
C LEU A 117 4.28 -12.55 -1.72
N LEU A 118 3.83 -12.48 -2.98
CA LEU A 118 2.67 -13.24 -3.48
C LEU A 118 2.94 -14.74 -3.45
N ASP A 119 4.12 -15.18 -3.88
CA ASP A 119 4.53 -16.58 -3.85
C ASP A 119 4.57 -17.12 -2.40
N GLU A 120 5.08 -16.34 -1.46
CA GLU A 120 5.07 -16.74 -0.04
C GLU A 120 3.64 -16.81 0.51
N ALA A 121 2.76 -15.88 0.11
CA ALA A 121 1.36 -15.91 0.49
C ALA A 121 0.57 -17.07 -0.16
N ASP A 122 1.00 -17.58 -1.31
CA ASP A 122 0.45 -18.81 -1.91
C ASP A 122 0.85 -20.06 -1.11
N ARG A 123 2.06 -20.07 -0.57
CA ARG A 123 2.56 -21.18 0.27
C ARG A 123 1.91 -21.21 1.65
N PHE A 124 1.52 -20.04 2.18
CA PHE A 124 0.95 -19.86 3.51
C PHE A 124 -0.33 -19.00 3.46
N PRO A 125 -1.41 -19.53 2.85
CA PRO A 125 -2.59 -18.74 2.49
C PRO A 125 -3.41 -18.23 3.68
N GLU A 126 -3.20 -18.76 4.87
CA GLU A 126 -3.90 -18.37 6.10
C GLU A 126 -3.04 -17.47 7.02
N GLU A 127 -1.81 -17.15 6.60
CA GLU A 127 -0.90 -16.33 7.40
C GLU A 127 -0.76 -14.92 6.83
N ILE A 128 -0.64 -13.92 7.70
CA ILE A 128 -0.28 -12.55 7.30
C ILE A 128 1.20 -12.55 6.94
N ILE A 129 1.57 -12.13 5.72
CA ILE A 129 2.96 -12.08 5.28
C ILE A 129 3.51 -10.67 5.48
N VAL A 130 4.64 -10.57 6.16
CA VAL A 130 5.29 -9.30 6.47
C VAL A 130 6.76 -9.33 6.01
N PRO A 131 7.17 -8.44 5.08
CA PRO A 131 8.56 -8.38 4.65
C PRO A 131 9.45 -7.82 5.76
N PHE A 132 10.65 -8.41 5.87
CA PHE A 132 11.71 -7.92 6.74
C PHE A 132 12.99 -7.73 5.93
N TYR A 133 13.62 -6.58 6.11
CA TYR A 133 14.94 -6.28 5.60
C TYR A 133 15.87 -5.96 6.78
N GLU A 134 16.99 -6.68 6.91
CA GLU A 134 17.96 -6.53 8.02
C GLU A 134 17.29 -6.51 9.41
N GLY A 135 16.35 -7.43 9.63
CA GLY A 135 15.64 -7.58 10.91
C GLY A 135 14.60 -6.50 11.21
N LYS A 136 14.37 -5.55 10.29
CA LYS A 136 13.36 -4.51 10.43
C LYS A 136 12.13 -4.83 9.59
N ARG A 137 10.95 -4.61 10.18
CA ARG A 137 9.68 -4.81 9.52
C ARG A 137 9.43 -3.75 8.45
N GLY A 138 9.08 -4.19 7.24
CA GLY A 138 8.76 -3.34 6.10
C GLY A 138 7.28 -3.37 5.68
N ASN A 139 7.02 -2.73 4.55
CA ASN A 139 5.79 -2.76 3.75
C ASN A 139 6.13 -3.13 2.31
N PRO A 140 5.18 -3.65 1.52
CA PRO A 140 3.78 -3.91 1.87
C PRO A 140 3.60 -5.20 2.69
N ILE A 141 2.43 -5.33 3.34
CA ILE A 141 2.03 -6.59 3.98
C ILE A 141 0.91 -7.26 3.19
N ILE A 142 0.86 -8.60 3.19
CA ILE A 142 -0.26 -9.34 2.62
C ILE A 142 -1.14 -9.88 3.74
N VAL A 143 -2.43 -9.58 3.67
CA VAL A 143 -3.42 -9.95 4.68
C VAL A 143 -4.47 -10.85 4.02
N PRO A 144 -4.65 -12.11 4.47
CA PRO A 144 -5.73 -13.00 4.04
C PRO A 144 -7.11 -12.47 4.40
N ALA A 145 -8.13 -12.81 3.60
CA ALA A 145 -9.51 -12.35 3.80
C ALA A 145 -10.10 -12.74 5.16
N CYS A 146 -9.66 -13.85 5.75
CA CYS A 146 -10.10 -14.28 7.09
C CYS A 146 -9.77 -13.24 8.20
N PHE A 147 -8.80 -12.33 7.97
CA PHE A 147 -8.46 -11.25 8.90
C PHE A 147 -9.13 -9.91 8.56
N TYR A 148 -9.89 -9.79 7.46
CA TYR A 148 -10.47 -8.50 7.06
C TYR A 148 -11.42 -7.93 8.11
N GLU A 149 -12.30 -8.77 8.67
CA GLU A 149 -13.24 -8.33 9.69
C GLU A 149 -12.51 -7.80 10.94
N GLN A 150 -11.54 -8.58 11.46
CA GLN A 150 -10.71 -8.17 12.58
C GLN A 150 -9.95 -6.87 12.27
N LEU A 151 -9.36 -6.75 11.08
CA LEU A 151 -8.66 -5.54 10.66
C LEU A 151 -9.60 -4.33 10.66
N LEU A 152 -10.81 -4.47 10.10
CA LEU A 152 -11.82 -3.41 10.04
C LEU A 152 -12.32 -2.98 11.42
N GLU A 153 -12.40 -3.88 12.38
CA GLU A 153 -12.74 -3.55 13.77
C GLU A 153 -11.62 -2.76 14.45
N LEU A 154 -10.37 -3.18 14.26
CA LEU A 154 -9.20 -2.54 14.85
C LEU A 154 -8.90 -1.16 14.25
N THR A 155 -9.33 -0.88 13.02
CA THR A 155 -9.16 0.42 12.35
C THR A 155 -10.08 1.52 12.89
N LYS A 156 -10.92 1.26 13.88
CA LYS A 156 -11.67 2.31 14.59
C LYS A 156 -10.77 3.31 15.37
N GLY A 157 -9.42 3.10 15.35
CA GLY A 157 -8.38 4.02 15.84
C GLY A 157 -7.20 4.06 14.86
N ASP A 158 -6.25 5.00 15.04
CA ASP A 158 -5.15 5.24 14.07
C ASP A 158 -4.10 4.10 13.94
N GLU A 159 -4.20 3.03 14.74
CA GLU A 159 -3.19 1.97 14.81
C GLU A 159 -3.60 0.63 14.17
N GLY A 160 -4.68 0.59 13.38
CA GLY A 160 -5.34 -0.64 12.93
C GLY A 160 -4.42 -1.73 12.39
N GLY A 161 -3.54 -1.43 11.43
CA GLY A 161 -2.61 -2.41 10.87
C GLY A 161 -1.58 -2.93 11.88
N LYS A 162 -1.01 -2.07 12.71
CA LYS A 162 -0.03 -2.46 13.74
C LYS A 162 -0.67 -3.34 14.81
N LYS A 163 -1.91 -3.02 15.17
CA LYS A 163 -2.66 -3.75 16.19
C LYS A 163 -3.05 -5.14 15.69
N LEU A 164 -3.48 -5.26 14.43
CA LEU A 164 -3.73 -6.55 13.81
C LEU A 164 -2.51 -7.47 13.90
N LEU A 165 -1.33 -6.98 13.46
CA LEU A 165 -0.09 -7.77 13.49
C LEU A 165 0.29 -8.23 14.91
N LYS A 166 0.01 -7.40 15.92
CA LYS A 166 0.27 -7.75 17.32
C LYS A 166 -0.69 -8.83 17.85
N GLU A 167 -1.96 -8.80 17.45
CA GLU A 167 -3.00 -9.69 17.97
C GLU A 167 -3.07 -11.01 17.20
N ALA A 168 -3.00 -10.96 15.87
CA ALA A 168 -3.13 -12.13 15.00
C ALA A 168 -1.80 -12.90 14.81
N GLY A 169 -0.66 -12.23 15.04
CA GLY A 169 0.63 -12.73 14.61
C GLY A 169 0.85 -12.58 13.11
N TYR A 170 2.03 -12.95 12.64
CA TYR A 170 2.37 -12.88 11.22
C TYR A 170 3.59 -13.74 10.91
N ARG A 171 3.72 -14.12 9.64
CA ARG A 171 4.92 -14.76 9.10
C ARG A 171 5.92 -13.70 8.66
N VAL A 172 7.14 -13.82 9.16
CA VAL A 172 8.28 -13.02 8.70
C VAL A 172 8.78 -13.57 7.38
N PHE A 173 8.88 -12.73 6.37
CA PHE A 173 9.49 -13.05 5.10
C PHE A 173 10.70 -12.15 4.86
N SER A 174 11.90 -12.71 4.89
CA SER A 174 13.14 -11.96 4.66
C SER A 174 13.30 -11.62 3.18
N VAL A 175 13.52 -10.35 2.88
CA VAL A 175 13.74 -9.84 1.54
C VAL A 175 15.09 -9.12 1.44
N GLU A 176 15.68 -9.10 0.24
CA GLU A 176 16.93 -8.39 -0.07
C GLU A 176 16.69 -6.93 -0.52
N ASP A 177 15.43 -6.51 -0.59
CA ASP A 177 15.03 -5.19 -1.07
C ASP A 177 14.84 -4.21 0.09
N SER A 178 15.76 -3.26 0.25
CA SER A 178 15.67 -2.20 1.28
C SER A 178 14.48 -1.27 1.06
N ALA A 179 13.89 -1.22 -0.15
CA ALA A 179 12.75 -0.36 -0.48
C ALA A 179 11.51 -0.68 0.36
N VAL A 180 11.40 -1.89 0.93
CA VAL A 180 10.31 -2.24 1.86
C VAL A 180 10.29 -1.39 3.14
N LEU A 181 11.44 -0.74 3.47
CA LEU A 181 11.58 0.16 4.63
C LEU A 181 11.48 1.65 4.27
N ARG A 182 11.34 1.97 2.96
CA ARG A 182 11.61 3.32 2.45
C ARG A 182 10.34 3.96 1.91
N ASP A 183 9.69 4.74 2.75
CA ASP A 183 8.68 5.71 2.38
C ASP A 183 9.31 7.11 2.26
N ILE A 184 8.90 7.89 1.28
CA ILE A 184 9.32 9.28 1.11
C ILE A 184 8.37 10.16 1.91
N ASP A 185 8.77 10.64 3.09
CA ASP A 185 7.95 11.51 3.94
C ASP A 185 8.28 13.00 3.78
N THR A 186 9.51 13.32 3.36
CA THR A 186 10.03 14.69 3.26
C THR A 186 10.73 14.94 1.92
N MET A 187 10.96 16.22 1.61
CA MET A 187 11.78 16.61 0.45
C MET A 187 13.25 16.18 0.59
N GLU A 188 13.72 15.96 1.80
CA GLU A 188 15.08 15.47 2.07
C GLU A 188 15.19 13.99 1.72
N ASP A 189 14.17 13.19 2.04
CA ASP A 189 14.10 11.78 1.65
C ASP A 189 14.19 11.62 0.13
N MET A 190 13.57 12.52 -0.64
CA MET A 190 13.66 12.51 -2.10
C MET A 190 15.09 12.77 -2.61
N LYS A 191 15.84 13.67 -1.98
CA LYS A 191 17.21 14.04 -2.41
C LYS A 191 18.23 12.96 -2.09
N ASN A 192 18.00 12.18 -1.03
CA ASN A 192 18.91 11.14 -0.56
C ASN A 192 18.76 9.83 -1.34
N HIS A 193 17.92 9.81 -2.40
CA HIS A 193 17.60 8.63 -3.20
C HIS A 193 18.09 8.73 -4.66
N GLY A 194 18.80 9.82 -4.99
CA GLY A 194 19.46 10.02 -6.29
C GLY A 194 20.90 9.54 -6.30
#